data_883495907659e9406007800b4c5ae9e1
#
_entry.id   883495907659e9406007800b4c5ae9e1
#
_cell.length_a   1.000
_cell.length_b   1.000
_cell.length_c   1.000
_cell.angle_alpha   90.00
_cell.angle_beta   90.00
_cell.angle_gamma   90.00
#
_symmetry.space_group_name_H-M   'P 1'
#
loop_
_entity.id
_entity.type
_entity.pdbx_description
1 polymer ?
#
loop_
_entity_poly.entity_id
_entity_poly.type
_entity_poly.pdbx_seq_one_letter_code
_entity_poly.pdbx_strand_id
1 'polypeptide(L)'
;MAFRTLAPAILGGVLCLILSVGAQSPPPASQPAPVEFICPMDREVRSKTPGKCPRCGMTLVANIPEPIEYPTRFTFTPPQIPANQDLRIEIRVADPKSAEPVKHFQIIHEKPIHLFIVSQDLQYFAHVHPELGADGVFRLDTRLPKPGTYKLLADFYPEGGTPQLISDVVTTAGYKGSLIDSVAKPEPDLAAKHSQNLDVELFLDPEQPLAGKKTMLFFRLSPAEGIEPYLGAWAHLLAASDDLVDTIHDHPIYFSKAPDGRPQVQFNLFFPRQAMYRVWVQIQRQGKVNTFQFTIPVSSLK
;
A
#
# COMPACT_ATOMS: atom_id res chain seq x y z
N MET A 1 47.84 17.91 -74.01
CA MET A 1 46.46 18.38 -73.86
C MET A 1 45.82 17.57 -72.75
N ALA A 2 45.67 18.16 -71.53
CA ALA A 2 45.13 17.48 -70.34
C ALA A 2 43.86 18.15 -69.96
N PHE A 3 42.76 17.39 -69.98
CA PHE A 3 41.47 17.87 -69.49
C PHE A 3 41.33 17.44 -68.00
N ARG A 4 41.24 18.42 -67.11
CA ARG A 4 40.86 18.26 -65.71
C ARG A 4 39.37 18.33 -65.60
N THR A 5 38.74 17.27 -65.11
CA THR A 5 37.35 17.27 -64.71
C THR A 5 37.25 17.57 -63.20
N LEU A 6 36.55 18.66 -62.89
CA LEU A 6 36.14 19.03 -61.52
C LEU A 6 34.92 18.17 -61.13
N ALA A 7 34.99 17.53 -59.97
CA ALA A 7 33.84 16.92 -59.29
C ALA A 7 33.20 17.92 -58.32
N PRO A 8 31.83 18.03 -58.22
CA PRO A 8 31.16 18.89 -57.25
C PRO A 8 31.12 18.23 -55.86
N ALA A 9 31.51 19.03 -54.85
CA ALA A 9 31.34 18.68 -53.45
C ALA A 9 29.87 18.81 -53.04
N ILE A 10 29.27 17.72 -52.59
CA ILE A 10 27.93 17.72 -51.99
C ILE A 10 28.10 17.99 -50.49
N LEU A 11 27.64 19.16 -50.03
CA LEU A 11 27.52 19.53 -48.64
C LEU A 11 26.25 18.83 -48.07
N GLY A 12 26.43 17.71 -47.33
CA GLY A 12 25.39 17.07 -46.57
C GLY A 12 25.11 17.85 -45.28
N GLY A 13 24.06 18.65 -45.27
CA GLY A 13 23.56 19.27 -44.02
C GLY A 13 22.90 18.23 -43.12
N VAL A 14 23.53 17.92 -41.97
CA VAL A 14 22.91 17.13 -40.89
C VAL A 14 21.93 18.01 -40.17
N LEU A 15 20.61 17.79 -40.40
CA LEU A 15 19.52 18.43 -39.68
C LEU A 15 19.38 17.70 -38.31
N CYS A 16 19.96 18.28 -37.26
CA CYS A 16 19.74 17.83 -35.88
C CYS A 16 18.32 18.20 -35.44
N LEU A 17 17.38 17.24 -35.46
CA LEU A 17 16.07 17.38 -34.82
C LEU A 17 16.28 17.33 -33.29
N ILE A 18 16.26 18.50 -32.66
CA ILE A 18 16.18 18.60 -31.21
C ILE A 18 14.73 18.27 -30.80
N LEU A 19 14.49 17.03 -30.36
CA LEU A 19 13.25 16.66 -29.69
C LEU A 19 13.29 17.35 -28.31
N SER A 20 12.56 18.46 -28.18
CA SER A 20 12.26 19.07 -26.88
C SER A 20 11.33 18.13 -26.11
N VAL A 21 11.89 17.37 -25.17
CA VAL A 21 11.10 16.67 -24.15
C VAL A 21 10.47 17.76 -23.27
N GLY A 22 9.19 18.02 -23.50
CA GLY A 22 8.40 18.90 -22.65
C GLY A 22 8.37 18.31 -21.24
N ALA A 23 8.99 18.99 -20.27
CA ALA A 23 8.84 18.69 -18.87
C ALA A 23 7.35 18.85 -18.52
N GLN A 24 6.65 17.75 -18.30
CA GLN A 24 5.29 17.78 -17.77
C GLN A 24 5.39 18.32 -16.34
N SER A 25 4.74 19.45 -16.09
CA SER A 25 4.58 19.96 -14.73
C SER A 25 3.89 18.89 -13.86
N PRO A 26 4.34 18.69 -12.61
CA PRO A 26 3.66 17.78 -11.70
C PRO A 26 2.18 18.20 -11.58
N PRO A 27 1.25 17.23 -11.45
CA PRO A 27 -0.15 17.56 -11.25
C PRO A 27 -0.28 18.46 -10.01
N PRO A 28 -1.19 19.45 -10.04
CA PRO A 28 -1.40 20.34 -8.91
C PRO A 28 -1.71 19.50 -7.68
N ALA A 29 -0.99 19.75 -6.58
CA ALA A 29 -1.26 19.13 -5.30
C ALA A 29 -2.76 19.30 -4.99
N SER A 30 -3.45 18.21 -4.67
CA SER A 30 -4.86 18.23 -4.29
C SER A 30 -5.03 19.26 -3.17
N GLN A 31 -5.84 20.29 -3.39
CA GLN A 31 -6.13 21.25 -2.34
C GLN A 31 -6.79 20.50 -1.19
N PRO A 32 -6.37 20.73 0.08
CA PRO A 32 -7.02 20.11 1.22
C PRO A 32 -8.52 20.46 1.16
N ALA A 33 -9.37 19.46 1.41
CA ALA A 33 -10.81 19.67 1.47
C ALA A 33 -11.12 20.85 2.41
N PRO A 34 -12.04 21.74 2.03
CA PRO A 34 -12.36 22.90 2.86
C PRO A 34 -12.82 22.42 4.24
N VAL A 35 -12.17 22.92 5.30
CA VAL A 35 -12.53 22.60 6.68
C VAL A 35 -13.94 23.11 6.94
N GLU A 36 -14.85 22.21 7.26
CA GLU A 36 -16.19 22.55 7.72
C GLU A 36 -16.17 22.65 9.27
N PHE A 37 -16.93 23.57 9.84
CA PHE A 37 -17.08 23.74 11.27
C PHE A 37 -18.46 23.30 11.70
N ILE A 38 -18.56 22.53 12.78
CA ILE A 38 -19.85 22.02 13.32
C ILE A 38 -20.04 22.40 14.78
N CYS A 39 -21.30 22.46 15.19
CA CYS A 39 -21.62 22.60 16.61
C CYS A 39 -21.40 21.26 17.32
N PRO A 40 -20.64 21.21 18.46
CA PRO A 40 -20.43 19.98 19.21
C PRO A 40 -21.73 19.35 19.75
N MET A 41 -22.74 20.17 19.99
CA MET A 41 -24.03 19.76 20.57
C MET A 41 -25.10 19.53 19.51
N ASP A 42 -25.03 20.22 18.37
CA ASP A 42 -26.00 20.14 17.29
C ASP A 42 -25.25 19.99 15.96
N ARG A 43 -25.03 18.75 15.54
CA ARG A 43 -24.25 18.41 14.34
C ARG A 43 -24.87 18.88 13.02
N GLU A 44 -26.16 19.28 13.04
CA GLU A 44 -26.81 19.86 11.87
C GLU A 44 -26.36 21.30 11.61
N VAL A 45 -25.87 22.00 12.64
CA VAL A 45 -25.35 23.35 12.49
C VAL A 45 -23.92 23.31 11.95
N ARG A 46 -23.80 23.66 10.68
CA ARG A 46 -22.53 23.61 9.91
C ARG A 46 -22.16 24.99 9.38
N SER A 47 -20.88 25.28 9.30
CA SER A 47 -20.33 26.55 8.78
C SER A 47 -19.05 26.30 8.01
N LYS A 48 -18.80 27.07 6.99
CA LYS A 48 -17.51 27.08 6.27
C LYS A 48 -16.44 27.95 6.98
N THR A 49 -16.82 28.66 8.03
CA THR A 49 -15.93 29.55 8.81
C THR A 49 -16.08 29.26 10.31
N PRO A 50 -15.00 29.48 11.08
CA PRO A 50 -15.10 29.43 12.53
C PRO A 50 -16.15 30.40 13.05
N GLY A 51 -16.78 30.09 14.18
CA GLY A 51 -17.81 30.97 14.74
C GLY A 51 -18.52 30.35 15.94
N LYS A 52 -19.69 30.89 16.28
CA LYS A 52 -20.57 30.37 17.33
C LYS A 52 -21.84 29.76 16.74
N CYS A 53 -22.32 28.72 17.38
CA CYS A 53 -23.57 28.10 17.03
C CYS A 53 -24.75 29.07 17.24
N PRO A 54 -25.59 29.35 16.23
CA PRO A 54 -26.73 30.27 16.39
C PRO A 54 -27.84 29.69 17.28
N ARG A 55 -27.85 28.36 17.54
CA ARG A 55 -28.85 27.72 18.39
C ARG A 55 -28.49 27.67 19.86
N CYS A 56 -27.19 27.40 20.19
CA CYS A 56 -26.76 27.19 21.57
C CYS A 56 -25.61 28.07 22.02
N GLY A 57 -25.04 28.93 21.15
CA GLY A 57 -23.94 29.84 21.48
C GLY A 57 -22.55 29.18 21.61
N MET A 58 -22.44 27.85 21.54
CA MET A 58 -21.16 27.16 21.65
C MET A 58 -20.25 27.48 20.47
N THR A 59 -18.93 27.50 20.70
CA THR A 59 -17.95 27.64 19.64
C THR A 59 -18.04 26.44 18.68
N LEU A 60 -18.13 26.73 17.39
CA LEU A 60 -18.04 25.69 16.35
C LEU A 60 -16.63 25.13 16.30
N VAL A 61 -16.52 23.80 16.22
CA VAL A 61 -15.25 23.08 16.11
C VAL A 61 -15.03 22.57 14.70
N ALA A 62 -13.78 22.44 14.30
CA ALA A 62 -13.46 21.84 13.00
C ALA A 62 -14.07 20.44 12.90
N ASN A 63 -14.83 20.22 11.84
CA ASN A 63 -15.42 18.92 11.56
C ASN A 63 -14.35 18.03 10.93
N ILE A 64 -14.00 16.96 11.63
CA ILE A 64 -13.29 15.86 11.02
C ILE A 64 -14.38 15.02 10.36
N PRO A 65 -14.38 14.85 9.03
CA PRO A 65 -15.38 14.02 8.34
C PRO A 65 -15.45 12.66 9.01
N GLU A 66 -16.65 12.22 9.38
CA GLU A 66 -16.85 10.86 9.87
C GLU A 66 -16.40 9.88 8.77
N PRO A 67 -15.65 8.82 9.09
CA PRO A 67 -15.29 7.81 8.11
C PRO A 67 -16.57 7.24 7.49
N ILE A 68 -16.67 7.30 6.17
CA ILE A 68 -17.79 6.71 5.43
C ILE A 68 -17.33 5.32 5.03
N GLU A 69 -18.03 4.29 5.50
CA GLU A 69 -17.78 2.92 5.06
C GLU A 69 -18.46 2.67 3.70
N TYR A 70 -17.70 2.10 2.79
CA TYR A 70 -18.18 1.69 1.48
C TYR A 70 -18.43 0.17 1.50
N PRO A 71 -19.71 -0.27 1.36
CA PRO A 71 -20.03 -1.69 1.33
C PRO A 71 -19.20 -2.39 0.26
N THR A 72 -18.35 -3.32 0.67
CA THR A 72 -17.42 -4.03 -0.20
C THR A 72 -17.69 -5.52 -0.14
N ARG A 73 -17.81 -6.15 -1.31
CA ARG A 73 -18.08 -7.58 -1.44
C ARG A 73 -16.99 -8.25 -2.26
N PHE A 74 -16.45 -9.34 -1.71
CA PHE A 74 -15.60 -10.27 -2.42
C PHE A 74 -16.44 -11.42 -2.97
N THR A 75 -16.18 -11.80 -4.23
CA THR A 75 -16.77 -12.99 -4.85
C THR A 75 -15.66 -13.79 -5.53
N PHE A 76 -15.87 -15.11 -5.63
CA PHE A 76 -14.86 -16.04 -6.06
C PHE A 76 -15.41 -16.97 -7.15
N THR A 77 -14.57 -17.22 -8.17
CA THR A 77 -14.88 -18.20 -9.21
C THR A 77 -13.71 -19.17 -9.35
N PRO A 78 -13.90 -20.47 -9.05
CA PRO A 78 -15.14 -21.09 -8.56
C PRO A 78 -15.52 -20.64 -7.12
N PRO A 79 -16.80 -20.76 -6.72
CA PRO A 79 -17.24 -20.34 -5.38
C PRO A 79 -16.59 -21.14 -4.24
N GLN A 80 -16.27 -22.40 -4.49
CA GLN A 80 -15.42 -23.20 -3.61
C GLN A 80 -13.98 -22.95 -3.97
N ILE A 81 -13.31 -22.13 -3.17
CA ILE A 81 -11.96 -21.65 -3.44
C ILE A 81 -10.96 -22.83 -3.45
N PRO A 82 -10.37 -23.18 -4.59
CA PRO A 82 -9.45 -24.30 -4.66
C PRO A 82 -8.05 -23.89 -4.16
N ALA A 83 -7.29 -24.85 -3.64
CA ALA A 83 -5.87 -24.66 -3.41
C ALA A 83 -5.08 -25.01 -4.67
N ASN A 84 -4.06 -24.23 -5.01
CA ASN A 84 -3.12 -24.43 -6.12
C ASN A 84 -3.78 -24.60 -7.51
N GLN A 85 -4.95 -24.00 -7.72
CA GLN A 85 -5.67 -23.95 -8.98
C GLN A 85 -6.09 -22.53 -9.31
N ASP A 86 -6.55 -22.30 -10.53
CA ASP A 86 -6.99 -20.99 -10.97
C ASP A 86 -8.20 -20.52 -10.16
N LEU A 87 -8.10 -19.30 -9.69
CA LEU A 87 -9.10 -18.61 -8.90
C LEU A 87 -9.26 -17.18 -9.41
N ARG A 88 -10.48 -16.78 -9.73
CA ARG A 88 -10.81 -15.38 -9.96
C ARG A 88 -11.38 -14.78 -8.70
N ILE A 89 -10.83 -13.65 -8.28
CA ILE A 89 -11.35 -12.80 -7.21
C ILE A 89 -11.98 -11.57 -7.86
N GLU A 90 -13.23 -11.29 -7.51
CA GLU A 90 -13.91 -10.06 -7.89
C GLU A 90 -14.22 -9.26 -6.63
N ILE A 91 -13.96 -7.94 -6.68
CA ILE A 91 -14.22 -7.01 -5.58
C ILE A 91 -15.15 -5.93 -6.10
N ARG A 92 -16.33 -5.83 -5.50
CA ARG A 92 -17.32 -4.80 -5.79
C ARG A 92 -17.42 -3.86 -4.61
N VAL A 93 -17.19 -2.59 -4.87
CA VAL A 93 -17.38 -1.49 -3.92
C VAL A 93 -18.66 -0.77 -4.28
N ALA A 94 -19.57 -0.61 -3.33
CA ALA A 94 -20.83 0.09 -3.54
C ALA A 94 -20.81 1.46 -2.88
N ASP A 95 -21.42 2.44 -3.54
CA ASP A 95 -21.69 3.73 -2.93
C ASP A 95 -22.68 3.55 -1.76
N PRO A 96 -22.38 4.07 -0.56
CA PRO A 96 -23.21 3.83 0.61
C PRO A 96 -24.61 4.45 0.55
N LYS A 97 -24.85 5.42 -0.35
CA LYS A 97 -26.15 6.10 -0.49
C LYS A 97 -27.01 5.51 -1.60
N SER A 98 -26.39 5.20 -2.75
CA SER A 98 -27.11 4.72 -3.95
C SER A 98 -27.08 3.21 -4.09
N ALA A 99 -26.17 2.50 -3.40
CA ALA A 99 -25.84 1.09 -3.58
C ALA A 99 -25.29 0.74 -4.99
N GLU A 100 -25.09 1.72 -5.85
CA GLU A 100 -24.51 1.53 -7.16
C GLU A 100 -23.00 1.25 -7.07
N PRO A 101 -22.41 0.53 -8.05
CA PRO A 101 -20.96 0.32 -8.07
C PRO A 101 -20.20 1.63 -8.16
N VAL A 102 -19.21 1.82 -7.29
CA VAL A 102 -18.23 2.89 -7.40
C VAL A 102 -17.36 2.60 -8.64
N LYS A 103 -17.21 3.60 -9.51
CA LYS A 103 -16.42 3.49 -10.75
C LYS A 103 -15.20 4.38 -10.78
N HIS A 104 -15.10 5.30 -9.84
CA HIS A 104 -14.00 6.27 -9.77
C HIS A 104 -13.30 6.15 -8.43
N PHE A 105 -11.98 5.95 -8.51
CA PHE A 105 -11.12 5.80 -7.35
C PHE A 105 -9.92 6.73 -7.52
N GLN A 106 -9.41 7.25 -6.43
CA GLN A 106 -8.13 7.93 -6.44
C GLN A 106 -7.01 6.93 -6.75
N ILE A 107 -6.08 7.36 -7.57
CA ILE A 107 -4.89 6.57 -7.87
C ILE A 107 -3.87 6.86 -6.76
N ILE A 108 -3.65 5.89 -5.90
CA ILE A 108 -2.65 5.94 -4.84
C ILE A 108 -1.54 4.97 -5.22
N HIS A 109 -0.30 5.43 -5.21
CA HIS A 109 0.82 4.59 -5.59
C HIS A 109 0.58 3.84 -6.92
N GLU A 110 0.19 4.62 -7.95
CA GLU A 110 -0.06 4.17 -9.33
C GLU A 110 -1.23 3.18 -9.51
N LYS A 111 -1.97 2.85 -8.46
CA LYS A 111 -3.07 1.87 -8.51
C LYS A 111 -4.34 2.39 -7.85
N PRO A 112 -5.52 2.01 -8.38
CA PRO A 112 -6.80 2.34 -7.76
C PRO A 112 -7.14 1.44 -6.56
N ILE A 113 -6.45 0.31 -6.42
CA ILE A 113 -6.59 -0.65 -5.33
C ILE A 113 -5.28 -1.42 -5.11
N HIS A 114 -4.94 -1.66 -3.86
CA HIS A 114 -3.93 -2.61 -3.44
C HIS A 114 -4.61 -3.77 -2.73
N LEU A 115 -4.33 -4.99 -3.17
CA LEU A 115 -4.85 -6.20 -2.53
C LEU A 115 -3.70 -7.00 -1.94
N PHE A 116 -3.73 -7.19 -0.64
CA PHE A 116 -2.81 -8.09 0.05
C PHE A 116 -3.52 -9.41 0.32
N ILE A 117 -2.81 -10.52 0.10
CA ILE A 117 -3.29 -11.86 0.41
C ILE A 117 -2.26 -12.50 1.35
N VAL A 118 -2.68 -12.83 2.56
CA VAL A 118 -1.81 -13.37 3.60
C VAL A 118 -2.40 -14.68 4.12
N SER A 119 -1.59 -15.76 4.15
CA SER A 119 -2.02 -17.02 4.79
C SER A 119 -2.00 -16.91 6.31
N GLN A 120 -2.91 -17.61 6.99
CA GLN A 120 -3.04 -17.60 8.45
C GLN A 120 -1.74 -18.00 9.17
N ASP A 121 -0.92 -18.85 8.58
CA ASP A 121 0.38 -19.24 9.11
C ASP A 121 1.51 -18.25 8.80
N LEU A 122 1.20 -17.09 8.18
CA LEU A 122 2.13 -16.02 7.83
C LEU A 122 3.27 -16.45 6.87
N GLN A 123 3.11 -17.58 6.16
CA GLN A 123 4.13 -18.08 5.24
C GLN A 123 3.92 -17.62 3.80
N TYR A 124 2.70 -17.23 3.43
CA TYR A 124 2.38 -16.68 2.12
C TYR A 124 1.96 -15.23 2.23
N PHE A 125 2.55 -14.42 1.37
CA PHE A 125 2.25 -13.02 1.18
C PHE A 125 2.21 -12.69 -0.31
N ALA A 126 1.18 -12.01 -0.75
CA ALA A 126 1.11 -11.41 -2.07
C ALA A 126 0.60 -9.97 -1.95
N HIS A 127 1.21 -9.06 -2.71
CA HIS A 127 0.74 -7.70 -2.92
C HIS A 127 0.44 -7.55 -4.41
N VAL A 128 -0.83 -7.47 -4.74
CA VAL A 128 -1.35 -7.55 -6.11
C VAL A 128 -2.36 -6.43 -6.37
N HIS A 129 -2.64 -6.15 -7.64
CA HIS A 129 -3.46 -5.01 -8.04
C HIS A 129 -4.54 -5.47 -9.00
N PRO A 130 -5.76 -5.78 -8.50
CA PRO A 130 -6.91 -6.10 -9.33
C PRO A 130 -7.23 -5.01 -10.33
N GLU A 131 -7.65 -5.38 -11.53
CA GLU A 131 -8.01 -4.46 -12.60
C GLU A 131 -9.47 -4.02 -12.48
N LEU A 132 -9.72 -2.71 -12.59
CA LEU A 132 -11.06 -2.14 -12.56
C LEU A 132 -11.72 -2.26 -13.93
N GLY A 133 -12.84 -2.99 -13.99
CA GLY A 133 -13.68 -3.08 -15.18
C GLY A 133 -14.61 -1.86 -15.36
N ALA A 134 -15.11 -1.66 -16.56
CA ALA A 134 -16.07 -0.59 -16.88
C ALA A 134 -17.39 -0.70 -16.08
N ASP A 135 -17.68 -1.89 -15.56
CA ASP A 135 -18.82 -2.17 -14.68
C ASP A 135 -18.60 -1.81 -13.20
N GLY A 136 -17.40 -1.28 -12.85
CA GLY A 136 -17.05 -0.91 -11.48
C GLY A 136 -16.64 -2.10 -10.60
N VAL A 137 -16.30 -3.24 -11.21
CA VAL A 137 -15.83 -4.43 -10.48
C VAL A 137 -14.34 -4.62 -10.71
N PHE A 138 -13.59 -4.76 -9.64
CA PHE A 138 -12.19 -5.14 -9.70
C PHE A 138 -12.04 -6.64 -9.88
N ARG A 139 -11.11 -7.08 -10.74
CA ARG A 139 -10.88 -8.48 -11.05
C ARG A 139 -9.41 -8.85 -10.96
N LEU A 140 -9.16 -10.03 -10.39
CA LEU A 140 -7.83 -10.62 -10.27
C LEU A 140 -7.91 -12.12 -10.56
N ASP A 141 -7.13 -12.59 -11.51
CA ASP A 141 -6.87 -14.03 -11.69
C ASP A 141 -5.61 -14.39 -10.89
N THR A 142 -5.73 -15.38 -10.01
CA THR A 142 -4.67 -15.74 -9.06
C THR A 142 -4.73 -17.23 -8.69
N ARG A 143 -3.84 -17.65 -7.77
CA ARG A 143 -3.85 -18.99 -7.14
C ARG A 143 -3.45 -18.86 -5.68
N LEU A 144 -4.15 -19.55 -4.80
CA LEU A 144 -3.72 -19.74 -3.42
C LEU A 144 -2.84 -20.98 -3.35
N PRO A 145 -1.56 -20.90 -2.94
CA PRO A 145 -0.57 -21.96 -3.22
C PRO A 145 -0.77 -23.24 -2.41
N LYS A 146 -1.50 -23.20 -1.32
CA LYS A 146 -1.71 -24.35 -0.43
C LYS A 146 -3.09 -24.36 0.20
N PRO A 147 -3.58 -25.53 0.69
CA PRO A 147 -4.77 -25.55 1.53
C PRO A 147 -4.56 -24.73 2.81
N GLY A 148 -5.58 -23.96 3.20
CA GLY A 148 -5.49 -23.11 4.39
C GLY A 148 -6.52 -22.01 4.43
N THR A 149 -6.39 -21.16 5.44
CA THR A 149 -7.14 -19.92 5.60
C THR A 149 -6.26 -18.75 5.17
N TYR A 150 -6.86 -17.79 4.49
CA TYR A 150 -6.21 -16.59 3.98
C TYR A 150 -7.00 -15.37 4.35
N LYS A 151 -6.31 -14.30 4.74
CA LYS A 151 -6.88 -12.96 4.88
C LYS A 151 -6.59 -12.17 3.60
N LEU A 152 -7.64 -11.58 3.05
CA LEU A 152 -7.57 -10.62 1.96
C LEU A 152 -7.73 -9.24 2.55
N LEU A 153 -6.93 -8.28 2.11
CA LEU A 153 -6.96 -6.89 2.56
C LEU A 153 -6.98 -6.00 1.33
N ALA A 154 -8.08 -5.33 1.09
CA ALA A 154 -8.24 -4.39 0.00
C ALA A 154 -8.10 -2.97 0.53
N ASP A 155 -7.08 -2.25 0.04
CA ASP A 155 -6.82 -0.85 0.34
C ASP A 155 -7.13 -0.01 -0.89
N PHE A 156 -8.10 0.89 -0.78
CA PHE A 156 -8.57 1.72 -1.89
C PHE A 156 -9.20 3.02 -1.40
N TYR A 157 -9.30 4.01 -2.29
CA TYR A 157 -9.85 5.30 -1.96
C TYR A 157 -10.89 5.72 -3.01
N PRO A 158 -12.22 5.59 -2.71
CA PRO A 158 -13.28 6.09 -3.58
C PRO A 158 -13.13 7.60 -3.80
N GLU A 159 -13.31 8.07 -5.03
CA GLU A 159 -13.25 9.50 -5.33
C GLU A 159 -14.33 10.26 -4.56
N GLY A 160 -13.94 11.29 -3.81
CA GLY A 160 -14.82 12.05 -2.93
C GLY A 160 -15.24 11.35 -1.64
N GLY A 161 -14.71 10.15 -1.38
CA GLY A 161 -14.94 9.39 -0.16
C GLY A 161 -13.81 9.51 0.87
N THR A 162 -13.66 8.47 1.69
CA THR A 162 -12.57 8.30 2.66
C THR A 162 -11.75 7.06 2.33
N PRO A 163 -10.46 6.99 2.73
CA PRO A 163 -9.65 5.78 2.57
C PRO A 163 -10.32 4.57 3.21
N GLN A 164 -10.26 3.43 2.54
CA GLN A 164 -10.86 2.17 2.98
C GLN A 164 -9.78 1.09 3.07
N LEU A 165 -9.73 0.39 4.20
CA LEU A 165 -8.96 -0.84 4.35
C LEU A 165 -9.93 -1.96 4.77
N ILE A 166 -10.42 -2.71 3.80
CA ILE A 166 -11.45 -3.72 3.99
C ILE A 166 -10.81 -5.11 3.96
N SER A 167 -11.20 -5.97 4.89
CA SER A 167 -10.70 -7.34 4.93
C SER A 167 -11.80 -8.38 4.80
N ASP A 168 -11.43 -9.52 4.21
CA ASP A 168 -12.22 -10.74 4.20
C ASP A 168 -11.32 -11.93 4.55
N VAL A 169 -11.92 -12.98 5.08
CA VAL A 169 -11.20 -14.21 5.46
C VAL A 169 -11.81 -15.37 4.69
N VAL A 170 -10.99 -16.05 3.93
CA VAL A 170 -11.41 -17.17 3.08
C VAL A 170 -10.66 -18.43 3.43
N THR A 171 -11.33 -19.57 3.27
CA THR A 171 -10.74 -20.89 3.50
C THR A 171 -10.84 -21.73 2.22
N THR A 172 -9.76 -22.36 1.85
CA THR A 172 -9.74 -23.23 0.65
C THR A 172 -10.55 -24.50 0.86
N ALA A 173 -11.16 -24.99 -0.22
CA ALA A 173 -11.94 -26.22 -0.21
C ALA A 173 -11.10 -27.40 0.33
N GLY A 174 -11.72 -28.21 1.17
CA GLY A 174 -11.08 -29.40 1.74
C GLY A 174 -10.10 -29.14 2.89
N TYR A 175 -9.84 -27.88 3.26
CA TYR A 175 -9.06 -27.57 4.47
C TYR A 175 -9.85 -27.95 5.71
N LYS A 176 -9.26 -28.75 6.59
CA LYS A 176 -9.89 -29.31 7.81
C LYS A 176 -9.28 -28.76 9.10
N GLY A 177 -8.29 -27.86 8.98
CA GLY A 177 -7.67 -27.22 10.16
C GLY A 177 -8.63 -26.25 10.84
N SER A 178 -8.49 -26.11 12.15
CA SER A 178 -9.18 -25.08 12.91
C SER A 178 -8.46 -23.74 12.73
N LEU A 179 -9.21 -22.62 12.80
CA LEU A 179 -8.61 -21.28 12.78
C LEU A 179 -7.65 -21.09 13.97
N ILE A 180 -7.98 -21.64 15.13
CA ILE A 180 -7.15 -21.52 16.35
C ILE A 180 -5.85 -22.29 16.19
N ASP A 181 -5.90 -23.50 15.64
CA ASP A 181 -4.71 -24.34 15.44
C ASP A 181 -3.81 -23.83 14.30
N SER A 182 -4.37 -23.01 13.40
CA SER A 182 -3.64 -22.43 12.27
C SER A 182 -3.00 -21.07 12.58
N VAL A 183 -3.21 -20.51 13.77
CA VAL A 183 -2.54 -19.28 14.22
C VAL A 183 -1.04 -19.49 14.21
N ALA A 184 -0.33 -18.58 13.54
CA ALA A 184 1.12 -18.63 13.47
C ALA A 184 1.74 -18.43 14.87
N LYS A 185 2.87 -19.09 15.10
CA LYS A 185 3.71 -18.88 16.30
C LYS A 185 5.11 -18.50 15.84
N PRO A 186 5.25 -17.34 15.18
CA PRO A 186 6.54 -16.97 14.65
C PRO A 186 7.50 -16.56 15.77
N GLU A 187 8.75 -16.99 15.65
CA GLU A 187 9.83 -16.53 16.51
C GLU A 187 10.33 -15.16 16.03
N PRO A 188 10.90 -14.31 16.93
CA PRO A 188 11.54 -13.08 16.55
C PRO A 188 12.60 -13.28 15.47
N ASP A 189 12.57 -12.48 14.42
CA ASP A 189 13.55 -12.58 13.34
C ASP A 189 13.84 -11.18 12.77
N LEU A 190 14.91 -10.57 13.25
CA LEU A 190 15.42 -9.27 12.82
C LEU A 190 16.74 -9.39 12.05
N ALA A 191 17.19 -10.62 11.74
CA ALA A 191 18.43 -10.85 11.03
C ALA A 191 18.40 -10.20 9.64
N ALA A 192 19.58 -9.80 9.13
CA ALA A 192 19.73 -9.32 7.76
C ALA A 192 19.16 -10.32 6.74
N LYS A 193 18.54 -9.81 5.69
CA LYS A 193 17.88 -10.62 4.65
C LYS A 193 18.46 -10.33 3.29
N HIS A 194 18.49 -11.38 2.46
CA HIS A 194 18.79 -11.32 1.04
C HIS A 194 17.55 -11.70 0.22
N SER A 195 17.33 -10.99 -0.89
CA SER A 195 16.30 -11.32 -1.88
C SER A 195 16.83 -10.95 -3.26
N GLN A 196 16.56 -11.75 -4.26
CA GLN A 196 16.94 -11.58 -5.67
C GLN A 196 18.27 -10.83 -5.92
N ASN A 197 18.30 -9.51 -5.76
CA ASN A 197 19.46 -8.67 -6.05
C ASN A 197 19.72 -7.58 -5.00
N LEU A 198 19.14 -7.70 -3.81
CA LEU A 198 19.21 -6.69 -2.75
C LEU A 198 19.36 -7.35 -1.38
N ASP A 199 20.19 -6.79 -0.52
CA ASP A 199 20.32 -7.10 0.89
C ASP A 199 19.67 -6.01 1.72
N VAL A 200 19.06 -6.39 2.85
CA VAL A 200 18.45 -5.44 3.77
C VAL A 200 18.77 -5.80 5.22
N GLU A 201 19.08 -4.78 6.02
CA GLU A 201 19.21 -4.85 7.47
C GLU A 201 18.13 -3.98 8.11
N LEU A 202 17.44 -4.51 9.12
CA LEU A 202 16.42 -3.80 9.87
C LEU A 202 16.97 -3.30 11.21
N PHE A 203 16.78 -2.00 11.46
CA PHE A 203 17.04 -1.36 12.75
C PHE A 203 15.74 -0.77 13.27
N LEU A 204 15.50 -0.90 14.57
CA LEU A 204 14.32 -0.39 15.26
C LEU A 204 14.70 0.69 16.25
N ASP A 205 13.86 1.73 16.34
CA ASP A 205 13.95 2.73 17.40
C ASP A 205 12.52 3.00 17.95
N PRO A 206 12.24 2.61 19.20
CA PRO A 206 13.13 1.92 20.14
C PRO A 206 13.44 0.45 19.69
N GLU A 207 14.58 -0.09 20.11
CA GLU A 207 14.97 -1.49 19.81
C GLU A 207 13.94 -2.51 20.29
N GLN A 208 13.21 -2.21 21.34
CA GLN A 208 12.10 -2.99 21.87
C GLN A 208 10.79 -2.22 21.69
N PRO A 209 10.05 -2.48 20.60
CA PRO A 209 8.79 -1.81 20.34
C PRO A 209 7.75 -2.02 21.43
N LEU A 210 7.00 -0.95 21.72
CA LEU A 210 5.92 -0.97 22.70
C LEU A 210 4.58 -0.67 22.03
N ALA A 211 3.57 -1.43 22.38
CA ALA A 211 2.20 -1.23 21.91
C ALA A 211 1.72 0.22 22.14
N GLY A 212 1.11 0.82 21.13
CA GLY A 212 0.60 2.19 21.18
C GLY A 212 1.68 3.27 21.17
N LYS A 213 2.97 2.92 21.01
CA LYS A 213 4.07 3.89 20.86
C LYS A 213 4.62 3.84 19.44
N LYS A 214 5.09 5.01 18.98
CA LYS A 214 5.76 5.11 17.70
C LYS A 214 7.04 4.27 17.71
N THR A 215 7.18 3.42 16.71
CA THR A 215 8.40 2.68 16.41
C THR A 215 8.89 3.10 15.02
N MET A 216 10.13 3.54 14.93
CA MET A 216 10.78 3.82 13.66
C MET A 216 11.48 2.55 13.17
N LEU A 217 11.19 2.16 11.93
CA LEU A 217 11.81 1.05 11.25
C LEU A 217 12.74 1.61 10.17
N PHE A 218 14.02 1.27 10.26
CA PHE A 218 15.05 1.69 9.30
C PHE A 218 15.54 0.47 8.53
N PHE A 219 15.24 0.40 7.25
CA PHE A 219 15.74 -0.64 6.36
C PHE A 219 16.95 -0.10 5.60
N ARG A 220 18.15 -0.55 5.95
CA ARG A 220 19.41 -0.21 5.26
C ARG A 220 19.66 -1.17 4.11
N LEU A 221 20.01 -0.63 2.97
CA LEU A 221 20.01 -1.32 1.69
C LEU A 221 21.46 -1.51 1.18
N SER A 222 21.73 -2.66 0.58
CA SER A 222 22.99 -2.97 -0.08
C SER A 222 22.78 -3.93 -1.26
N PRO A 223 23.37 -3.68 -2.46
CA PRO A 223 24.18 -2.51 -2.79
C PRO A 223 23.34 -1.23 -2.96
N ALA A 224 24.01 -0.08 -2.90
CA ALA A 224 23.37 1.24 -2.93
C ALA A 224 22.81 1.62 -4.31
N GLU A 225 23.44 1.13 -5.37
CA GLU A 225 23.14 1.53 -6.75
C GLU A 225 21.91 0.82 -7.28
N GLY A 226 21.11 1.57 -8.06
CA GLY A 226 19.96 1.03 -8.79
C GLY A 226 18.71 0.81 -7.91
N ILE A 227 18.65 1.38 -6.71
CA ILE A 227 17.42 1.49 -5.92
C ILE A 227 16.50 2.48 -6.62
N GLU A 228 15.25 2.11 -6.81
CA GLU A 228 14.28 2.91 -7.56
C GLU A 228 12.88 2.79 -6.93
N PRO A 229 11.98 3.77 -7.13
CA PRO A 229 10.61 3.68 -6.64
C PRO A 229 9.89 2.46 -7.26
N TYR A 230 9.09 1.81 -6.43
CA TYR A 230 8.12 0.79 -6.82
C TYR A 230 6.73 1.35 -6.60
N LEU A 231 5.89 1.40 -7.64
CA LEU A 231 4.56 2.00 -7.60
C LEU A 231 4.57 3.41 -6.98
N GLY A 232 5.51 4.25 -7.41
CA GLY A 232 5.60 5.63 -6.94
C GLY A 232 6.09 5.84 -5.49
N ALA A 233 6.44 4.78 -4.75
CA ALA A 233 7.01 4.85 -3.41
C ALA A 233 8.38 4.16 -3.33
N TRP A 234 9.24 4.58 -2.42
CA TRP A 234 10.56 3.95 -2.22
C TRP A 234 10.49 2.55 -1.61
N ALA A 235 9.34 2.21 -1.03
CA ALA A 235 9.02 0.88 -0.54
C ALA A 235 7.53 0.75 -0.25
N HIS A 236 7.03 -0.48 -0.08
CA HIS A 236 5.70 -0.78 0.46
C HIS A 236 5.85 -1.75 1.62
N LEU A 237 5.09 -1.56 2.67
CA LEU A 237 5.15 -2.38 3.86
C LEU A 237 3.76 -2.84 4.26
N LEU A 238 3.62 -4.14 4.57
CA LEU A 238 2.51 -4.68 5.33
C LEU A 238 3.05 -5.29 6.63
N ALA A 239 2.51 -4.88 7.77
CA ALA A 239 2.70 -5.57 9.04
C ALA A 239 1.41 -6.26 9.45
N ALA A 240 1.50 -7.50 9.94
CA ALA A 240 0.36 -8.24 10.43
C ALA A 240 0.72 -8.95 11.74
N SER A 241 -0.20 -8.92 12.72
CA SER A 241 -0.06 -9.69 13.95
C SER A 241 -0.15 -11.19 13.69
N ASP A 242 0.42 -12.00 14.58
CA ASP A 242 0.47 -13.46 14.47
C ASP A 242 -0.90 -14.13 14.33
N ASP A 243 -1.95 -13.50 14.83
CA ASP A 243 -3.36 -13.93 14.68
C ASP A 243 -4.09 -13.27 13.50
N LEU A 244 -3.40 -12.42 12.70
CA LEU A 244 -3.96 -11.64 11.61
C LEU A 244 -5.11 -10.69 12.00
N VAL A 245 -5.28 -10.35 13.28
CA VAL A 245 -6.27 -9.36 13.72
C VAL A 245 -5.82 -7.97 13.28
N ASP A 246 -4.60 -7.56 13.66
CA ASP A 246 -4.06 -6.27 13.29
C ASP A 246 -3.31 -6.35 11.96
N THR A 247 -3.57 -5.39 11.12
CA THR A 247 -2.85 -5.21 9.85
C THR A 247 -2.56 -3.74 9.63
N ILE A 248 -1.34 -3.42 9.20
CA ILE A 248 -0.87 -2.06 8.97
C ILE A 248 -0.24 -2.04 7.58
N HIS A 249 -0.86 -1.34 6.64
CA HIS A 249 -0.26 -1.00 5.35
C HIS A 249 0.34 0.40 5.47
N ASP A 250 1.62 0.55 5.10
CA ASP A 250 2.31 1.84 5.22
C ASP A 250 3.36 2.03 4.12
N HIS A 251 3.76 3.28 3.94
CA HIS A 251 4.76 3.73 2.98
C HIS A 251 5.86 4.49 3.71
N PRO A 252 7.10 4.52 3.17
CA PRO A 252 8.20 5.17 3.88
C PRO A 252 8.00 6.67 3.96
N ILE A 253 8.29 7.22 5.13
CA ILE A 253 8.28 8.68 5.36
C ILE A 253 9.53 9.31 4.74
N TYR A 254 10.68 8.62 4.79
CA TYR A 254 11.93 9.11 4.27
C TYR A 254 12.70 8.03 3.51
N PHE A 255 13.34 8.49 2.43
CA PHE A 255 14.47 7.81 1.80
C PHE A 255 15.71 8.69 2.02
N SER A 256 16.70 8.19 2.73
CA SER A 256 17.84 8.95 3.21
C SER A 256 19.12 8.12 3.17
N LYS A 257 20.21 8.69 3.69
CA LYS A 257 21.45 7.94 3.95
C LYS A 257 21.56 7.61 5.43
N ALA A 258 21.89 6.37 5.74
CA ALA A 258 22.25 5.92 7.07
C ALA A 258 23.61 6.54 7.52
N PRO A 259 23.98 6.49 8.80
CA PRO A 259 25.27 6.98 9.30
C PRO A 259 26.48 6.34 8.63
N ASP A 260 26.36 5.13 8.14
CA ASP A 260 27.41 4.40 7.39
C ASP A 260 27.41 4.72 5.88
N GLY A 261 26.57 5.67 5.43
CA GLY A 261 26.47 6.14 4.04
C GLY A 261 25.58 5.28 3.14
N ARG A 262 25.07 4.12 3.60
CA ARG A 262 24.16 3.29 2.82
C ARG A 262 22.77 3.96 2.69
N PRO A 263 22.07 3.74 1.56
CA PRO A 263 20.67 4.18 1.45
C PRO A 263 19.82 3.44 2.47
N GLN A 264 18.84 4.15 3.02
CA GLN A 264 17.87 3.57 3.93
C GLN A 264 16.47 4.13 3.69
N VAL A 265 15.46 3.31 3.87
CA VAL A 265 14.05 3.71 3.95
C VAL A 265 13.58 3.67 5.39
N GLN A 266 12.78 4.66 5.79
CA GLN A 266 12.26 4.78 7.14
C GLN A 266 10.73 4.75 7.12
N PHE A 267 10.16 3.90 7.99
CA PHE A 267 8.75 3.87 8.33
C PHE A 267 8.52 4.26 9.79
N ASN A 268 7.35 4.79 10.10
CA ASN A 268 6.94 5.11 11.48
C ASN A 268 5.65 4.34 11.79
N LEU A 269 5.76 3.20 12.45
CA LEU A 269 4.61 2.38 12.79
C LEU A 269 4.13 2.59 14.22
N PHE A 270 2.84 2.36 14.43
CA PHE A 270 2.22 2.26 15.74
C PHE A 270 1.58 0.87 15.83
N PHE A 271 2.21 -0.05 16.52
CA PHE A 271 1.65 -1.38 16.75
C PHE A 271 0.53 -1.27 17.79
N PRO A 272 -0.72 -1.69 17.49
CA PRO A 272 -1.86 -1.40 18.37
C PRO A 272 -1.82 -2.18 19.68
N ARG A 273 -1.26 -3.39 19.71
CA ARG A 273 -1.21 -4.24 20.89
C ARG A 273 0.08 -5.06 20.97
N GLN A 274 0.29 -5.70 22.11
CA GLN A 274 1.32 -6.69 22.29
C GLN A 274 1.03 -7.93 21.42
N ALA A 275 1.96 -8.27 20.53
CA ALA A 275 1.91 -9.45 19.66
C ALA A 275 3.26 -9.65 18.96
N MET A 276 3.40 -10.76 18.24
CA MET A 276 4.42 -10.91 17.21
C MET A 276 3.88 -10.34 15.90
N TYR A 277 4.60 -9.43 15.30
CA TYR A 277 4.21 -8.85 14.00
C TYR A 277 5.13 -9.37 12.91
N ARG A 278 4.53 -10.02 11.90
CA ARG A 278 5.23 -10.30 10.64
C ARG A 278 5.19 -9.04 9.79
N VAL A 279 6.35 -8.59 9.35
CA VAL A 279 6.51 -7.42 8.50
C VAL A 279 7.06 -7.86 7.16
N TRP A 280 6.32 -7.59 6.09
CA TRP A 280 6.81 -7.71 4.72
C TRP A 280 7.12 -6.32 4.20
N VAL A 281 8.32 -6.16 3.64
CA VAL A 281 8.72 -4.92 2.96
C VAL A 281 9.15 -5.23 1.54
N GLN A 282 8.66 -4.44 0.60
CA GLN A 282 8.96 -4.55 -0.82
C GLN A 282 9.74 -3.34 -1.28
N ILE A 283 10.90 -3.58 -1.92
CA ILE A 283 11.81 -2.54 -2.41
C ILE A 283 12.25 -2.95 -3.81
N GLN A 284 12.20 -2.00 -4.75
CA GLN A 284 12.61 -2.25 -6.11
C GLN A 284 14.07 -1.86 -6.33
N ARG A 285 14.80 -2.72 -7.05
CA ARG A 285 16.14 -2.47 -7.52
C ARG A 285 16.33 -3.03 -8.92
N GLN A 286 16.73 -2.19 -9.88
CA GLN A 286 16.97 -2.58 -11.28
C GLN A 286 15.82 -3.41 -11.88
N GLY A 287 14.59 -2.90 -11.76
CA GLY A 287 13.37 -3.53 -12.26
C GLY A 287 12.89 -4.77 -11.48
N LYS A 288 13.60 -5.18 -10.42
CA LYS A 288 13.22 -6.35 -9.60
C LYS A 288 12.65 -5.91 -8.25
N VAL A 289 11.43 -6.35 -7.95
CA VAL A 289 10.80 -6.15 -6.65
C VAL A 289 11.33 -7.20 -5.68
N ASN A 290 12.06 -6.76 -4.68
CA ASN A 290 12.60 -7.59 -3.60
C ASN A 290 11.61 -7.57 -2.43
N THR A 291 11.15 -8.73 -2.00
CA THR A 291 10.27 -8.87 -0.81
C THR A 291 11.07 -9.49 0.32
N PHE A 292 11.10 -8.80 1.45
CA PHE A 292 11.75 -9.25 2.68
C PHE A 292 10.73 -9.44 3.77
N GLN A 293 10.98 -10.37 4.68
CA GLN A 293 10.12 -10.61 5.84
C GLN A 293 10.92 -10.60 7.14
N PHE A 294 10.36 -9.93 8.14
CA PHE A 294 10.89 -9.84 9.49
C PHE A 294 9.81 -10.23 10.50
N THR A 295 10.20 -10.59 11.70
CA THR A 295 9.27 -10.82 12.82
C THR A 295 9.67 -9.97 13.99
N ILE A 296 8.83 -8.99 14.31
CA ILE A 296 9.08 -7.99 15.34
C ILE A 296 8.26 -8.32 16.58
N PRO A 297 8.90 -8.59 17.74
CA PRO A 297 8.20 -8.74 19.01
C PRO A 297 7.79 -7.34 19.52
N VAL A 298 6.51 -7.17 19.83
CA VAL A 298 5.96 -5.96 20.42
C VAL A 298 5.47 -6.24 21.81
N SER A 299 5.96 -5.48 22.79
CA SER A 299 5.60 -5.63 24.20
C SER A 299 4.50 -4.67 24.63
N SER A 300 3.79 -4.99 25.72
CA SER A 300 2.86 -4.05 26.35
C SER A 300 3.59 -2.95 27.12
N LEU A 301 2.95 -1.80 27.26
CA LEU A 301 3.33 -0.83 28.30
C LEU A 301 3.09 -1.48 29.68
N LYS A 302 4.10 -1.45 30.53
CA LYS A 302 3.97 -1.90 31.94
C LYS A 302 3.31 -0.81 32.77
#